data_b5a96654267dd01a3a508d3ac4c52a1a
#
_entry.id   b5a96654267dd01a3a508d3ac4c52a1a
#
_cell.length_a   1.000
_cell.length_b   1.000
_cell.length_c   1.000
_cell.angle_alpha   90.00
_cell.angle_beta   90.00
_cell.angle_gamma   90.00
#
_symmetry.space_group_name_H-M   'P 1'
#
loop_
_entity.id
_entity.type
_entity.pdbx_description
1 polymer ?
#
loop_
_entity_poly.entity_id
_entity_poly.type
_entity_poly.pdbx_seq_one_letter_code
_entity_poly.pdbx_strand_id
1 'polypeptide(L)'
;MTAKKTAQPKQTGEGKASSGDYETKFAEFEYAIWHLGAAFARWRRDCLGSVSDVTLNSTEASILHAVRMNGTTKGLVEIGRLLHRDDMTNIQYGLKKLGQLGLIEKRGNSRKNMTYAVSARGDAIIGAYLEQRRKVLLRLFQQVAPDPDDLDTLILQMHVMIGIYDQSGDLIMNRQP
;
A
#
# COMPACT_ATOMS: atom_id res chain seq x y z
N MET A 1 -49.05 20.55 -52.00
CA MET A 1 -48.50 19.21 -51.72
C MET A 1 -47.05 19.39 -51.24
N THR A 2 -46.85 19.45 -49.95
CA THR A 2 -45.54 19.73 -49.35
C THR A 2 -45.02 18.45 -48.73
N ALA A 3 -43.92 17.91 -49.25
CA ALA A 3 -43.29 16.68 -48.81
C ALA A 3 -42.53 16.90 -47.51
N LYS A 4 -42.90 16.17 -46.47
CA LYS A 4 -42.30 16.18 -45.13
C LYS A 4 -41.02 15.31 -45.16
N LYS A 5 -39.86 15.93 -45.03
CA LYS A 5 -38.55 15.27 -45.00
C LYS A 5 -38.34 14.71 -43.58
N THR A 6 -38.43 13.38 -43.43
CA THR A 6 -38.23 12.65 -42.21
C THR A 6 -36.71 12.63 -41.90
N ALA A 7 -36.30 13.26 -40.79
CA ALA A 7 -34.93 13.19 -40.33
C ALA A 7 -34.70 11.84 -39.63
N GLN A 8 -33.73 11.07 -40.10
CA GLN A 8 -33.22 9.88 -39.40
C GLN A 8 -32.39 10.28 -38.19
N PRO A 9 -32.52 9.58 -37.03
CA PRO A 9 -31.68 9.83 -35.87
C PRO A 9 -30.25 9.37 -36.18
N LYS A 10 -29.28 10.25 -35.93
CA LYS A 10 -27.87 9.92 -35.90
C LYS A 10 -27.63 8.91 -34.76
N GLN A 11 -27.26 7.69 -35.12
CA GLN A 11 -26.64 6.74 -34.18
C GLN A 11 -25.29 7.33 -33.76
N THR A 12 -25.21 7.76 -32.50
CA THR A 12 -23.95 8.00 -31.82
C THR A 12 -23.32 6.63 -31.58
N GLY A 13 -22.38 6.26 -32.44
CA GLY A 13 -21.56 5.08 -32.26
C GLY A 13 -20.67 5.29 -31.01
N GLU A 14 -21.04 4.65 -29.90
CA GLU A 14 -20.10 4.36 -28.83
C GLU A 14 -19.02 3.46 -29.42
N GLY A 15 -17.87 4.04 -29.75
CA GLY A 15 -16.69 3.31 -30.18
C GLY A 15 -16.24 2.40 -29.03
N LYS A 16 -16.52 1.09 -29.14
CA LYS A 16 -15.86 0.10 -28.29
C LYS A 16 -14.36 0.29 -28.50
N ALA A 17 -13.63 0.66 -27.43
CA ALA A 17 -12.18 0.70 -27.45
C ALA A 17 -11.64 -0.62 -28.04
N SER A 18 -10.68 -0.55 -28.95
CA SER A 18 -10.08 -1.76 -29.52
C SER A 18 -9.36 -2.53 -28.41
N SER A 19 -9.24 -3.84 -28.52
CA SER A 19 -8.51 -4.67 -27.56
C SER A 19 -7.08 -4.18 -27.37
N GLY A 20 -6.41 -3.69 -28.42
CA GLY A 20 -5.07 -3.12 -28.38
C GLY A 20 -4.99 -1.79 -27.59
N ASP A 21 -6.04 -0.96 -27.67
CA ASP A 21 -6.11 0.30 -26.90
C ASP A 21 -6.22 0.01 -25.40
N TYR A 22 -7.01 -1.00 -25.03
CA TYR A 22 -7.15 -1.41 -23.62
C TYR A 22 -5.84 -1.97 -23.08
N GLU A 23 -5.16 -2.83 -23.81
CA GLU A 23 -3.88 -3.42 -23.42
C GLU A 23 -2.79 -2.36 -23.21
N THR A 24 -2.72 -1.39 -24.14
CA THR A 24 -1.79 -0.25 -24.01
C THR A 24 -2.08 0.57 -22.75
N LYS A 25 -3.35 0.89 -22.49
CA LYS A 25 -3.75 1.64 -21.29
C LYS A 25 -3.52 0.84 -20.02
N PHE A 26 -3.69 -0.47 -20.05
CA PHE A 26 -3.40 -1.32 -18.90
C PHE A 26 -1.90 -1.34 -18.57
N ALA A 27 -1.03 -1.40 -19.59
CA ALA A 27 0.41 -1.28 -19.38
C ALA A 27 0.81 0.07 -18.77
N GLU A 28 0.25 1.20 -19.25
CA GLU A 28 0.47 2.52 -18.64
C GLU A 28 0.03 2.55 -17.16
N PHE A 29 -1.08 1.91 -16.85
CA PHE A 29 -1.59 1.79 -15.48
C PHE A 29 -0.64 0.98 -14.58
N GLU A 30 -0.09 -0.15 -15.04
CA GLU A 30 0.90 -0.93 -14.28
C GLU A 30 2.19 -0.13 -14.03
N TYR A 31 2.67 0.64 -15.02
CA TYR A 31 3.78 1.58 -14.83
C TYR A 31 3.48 2.62 -13.76
N ALA A 32 2.27 3.15 -13.71
CA ALA A 32 1.87 4.11 -12.69
C ALA A 32 1.89 3.48 -11.27
N ILE A 33 1.47 2.23 -11.13
CA ILE A 33 1.57 1.48 -9.85
C ILE A 33 3.04 1.35 -9.42
N TRP A 34 3.96 0.97 -10.31
CA TRP A 34 5.38 0.86 -10.00
C TRP A 34 5.97 2.20 -9.56
N HIS A 35 5.66 3.27 -10.29
CA HIS A 35 6.13 4.61 -9.97
C HIS A 35 5.59 5.10 -8.63
N LEU A 36 4.30 4.87 -8.37
CA LEU A 36 3.66 5.23 -7.09
C LEU A 36 4.31 4.46 -5.92
N GLY A 37 4.49 3.15 -6.07
CA GLY A 37 5.14 2.31 -5.07
C GLY A 37 6.57 2.76 -4.77
N ALA A 38 7.36 3.07 -5.81
CA ALA A 38 8.73 3.56 -5.68
C ALA A 38 8.78 4.95 -5.02
N ALA A 39 7.88 5.86 -5.40
CA ALA A 39 7.79 7.20 -4.80
C ALA A 39 7.40 7.13 -3.32
N PHE A 40 6.41 6.31 -2.97
CA PHE A 40 5.99 6.10 -1.59
C PHE A 40 7.10 5.48 -0.73
N ALA A 41 7.80 4.46 -1.25
CA ALA A 41 8.92 3.82 -0.54
C ALA A 41 10.06 4.81 -0.30
N ARG A 42 10.41 5.64 -1.30
CA ARG A 42 11.43 6.69 -1.19
C ARG A 42 11.03 7.76 -0.16
N TRP A 43 9.83 8.32 -0.27
CA TRP A 43 9.30 9.26 0.71
C TRP A 43 9.41 8.72 2.14
N ARG A 44 8.95 7.49 2.37
CA ARG A 44 8.96 6.90 3.71
C ARG A 44 10.37 6.72 4.26
N ARG A 45 11.32 6.28 3.43
CA ARG A 45 12.73 6.16 3.81
C ARG A 45 13.33 7.52 4.18
N ASP A 46 13.13 8.52 3.32
CA ASP A 46 13.71 9.85 3.48
C ASP A 46 13.09 10.57 4.68
N CYS A 47 11.78 10.42 4.89
CA CYS A 47 11.08 10.96 6.06
C CYS A 47 11.57 10.32 7.36
N LEU A 48 11.71 8.98 7.42
CA LEU A 48 12.25 8.30 8.58
C LEU A 48 13.73 8.70 8.83
N GLY A 49 14.53 8.78 7.78
CA GLY A 49 15.93 9.21 7.88
C GLY A 49 16.09 10.64 8.41
N SER A 50 15.09 11.52 8.17
CA SER A 50 15.12 12.91 8.67
C SER A 50 14.76 13.05 10.14
N VAL A 51 14.15 12.02 10.75
CA VAL A 51 13.63 12.09 12.13
C VAL A 51 14.21 11.01 13.06
N SER A 52 15.14 10.20 12.58
CA SER A 52 15.70 9.10 13.34
C SER A 52 17.21 8.93 13.07
N ASP A 53 17.91 8.42 14.07
CA ASP A 53 19.32 8.07 14.04
C ASP A 53 19.58 6.66 13.47
N VAL A 54 18.51 5.94 13.06
CA VAL A 54 18.62 4.59 12.52
C VAL A 54 18.20 4.55 11.05
N THR A 55 18.95 3.79 10.26
CA THR A 55 18.61 3.53 8.86
C THR A 55 17.76 2.27 8.76
N LEU A 56 16.52 2.42 8.32
CA LEU A 56 15.59 1.34 8.03
C LEU A 56 15.35 1.21 6.53
N ASN A 57 15.39 -0.01 6.01
CA ASN A 57 14.91 -0.26 4.65
C ASN A 57 13.38 -0.25 4.59
N SER A 58 12.82 -0.32 3.38
CA SER A 58 11.37 -0.23 3.16
C SER A 58 10.59 -1.32 3.90
N THR A 59 11.11 -2.54 3.97
CA THR A 59 10.48 -3.67 4.68
C THR A 59 10.50 -3.45 6.19
N GLU A 60 11.64 -3.09 6.76
CA GLU A 60 11.82 -2.81 8.19
C GLU A 60 10.91 -1.66 8.66
N ALA A 61 10.85 -0.59 7.87
CA ALA A 61 9.94 0.52 8.13
C ALA A 61 8.46 0.07 8.11
N SER A 62 8.05 -0.76 7.15
CA SER A 62 6.69 -1.30 7.09
C SER A 62 6.37 -2.16 8.32
N ILE A 63 7.29 -3.05 8.71
CA ILE A 63 7.12 -3.92 9.88
C ILE A 63 6.97 -3.08 11.15
N LEU A 64 7.79 -2.05 11.35
CA LEU A 64 7.71 -1.17 12.50
C LEU A 64 6.34 -0.48 12.59
N HIS A 65 5.82 0.02 11.47
CA HIS A 65 4.49 0.60 11.40
C HIS A 65 3.38 -0.43 11.69
N ALA A 66 3.48 -1.64 11.13
CA ALA A 66 2.51 -2.71 11.36
C ALA A 66 2.49 -3.15 12.83
N VAL A 67 3.66 -3.30 13.47
CA VAL A 67 3.76 -3.64 14.89
C VAL A 67 3.11 -2.57 15.77
N ARG A 68 3.27 -1.29 15.43
CA ARG A 68 2.65 -0.18 16.19
C ARG A 68 1.13 -0.08 16.01
N MET A 69 0.61 -0.56 14.87
CA MET A 69 -0.80 -0.38 14.50
C MET A 69 -1.74 -0.90 15.61
N ASN A 70 -2.74 -0.09 15.98
CA ASN A 70 -3.75 -0.39 17.00
C ASN A 70 -3.22 -0.63 18.42
N GLY A 71 -1.95 -0.35 18.73
CA GLY A 71 -1.38 -0.45 20.07
C GLY A 71 -1.34 -1.85 20.70
N THR A 72 -1.64 -2.91 19.93
CA THR A 72 -1.64 -4.30 20.39
C THR A 72 -0.38 -5.06 19.98
N THR A 73 -0.04 -6.10 20.73
CA THR A 73 1.03 -7.03 20.31
C THR A 73 0.57 -7.87 19.12
N LYS A 74 1.48 -8.14 18.18
CA LYS A 74 1.17 -8.86 16.94
C LYS A 74 2.06 -10.06 16.73
N GLY A 75 1.46 -11.16 16.29
CA GLY A 75 2.19 -12.35 15.85
C GLY A 75 2.76 -12.17 14.43
N LEU A 76 3.71 -13.04 14.06
CA LEU A 76 4.35 -13.01 12.74
C LEU A 76 3.33 -13.07 11.57
N VAL A 77 2.37 -13.97 11.65
CA VAL A 77 1.34 -14.16 10.60
C VAL A 77 0.44 -12.93 10.47
N GLU A 78 0.08 -12.32 11.61
CA GLU A 78 -0.73 -11.09 11.62
C GLU A 78 0.03 -9.94 10.96
N ILE A 79 1.33 -9.79 11.26
CA ILE A 79 2.18 -8.78 10.62
C ILE A 79 2.26 -9.00 9.11
N GLY A 80 2.44 -10.26 8.66
CA GLY A 80 2.43 -10.61 7.24
C GLY A 80 1.12 -10.19 6.55
N ARG A 81 -0.01 -10.51 7.18
CA ARG A 81 -1.34 -10.15 6.67
C ARG A 81 -1.53 -8.62 6.59
N LEU A 82 -1.13 -7.88 7.63
CA LEU A 82 -1.22 -6.41 7.64
C LEU A 82 -0.35 -5.76 6.55
N LEU A 83 0.76 -6.40 6.18
CA LEU A 83 1.66 -5.92 5.13
C LEU A 83 1.32 -6.46 3.74
N HIS A 84 0.27 -7.30 3.64
CA HIS A 84 -0.07 -8.00 2.42
C HIS A 84 1.13 -8.76 1.84
N ARG A 85 1.81 -9.56 2.68
CA ARG A 85 3.04 -10.29 2.35
C ARG A 85 3.00 -11.70 2.87
N ASP A 86 3.45 -12.64 2.02
CA ASP A 86 3.61 -14.07 2.30
C ASP A 86 5.07 -14.45 2.61
N ASP A 87 6.03 -13.59 2.30
CA ASP A 87 7.45 -13.79 2.57
C ASP A 87 7.77 -13.66 4.07
N MET A 88 7.39 -14.68 4.83
CA MET A 88 7.58 -14.72 6.28
C MET A 88 9.04 -14.67 6.70
N THR A 89 9.95 -15.14 5.85
CA THR A 89 11.39 -15.14 6.12
C THR A 89 11.94 -13.71 6.19
N ASN A 90 11.61 -12.87 5.23
CA ASN A 90 12.03 -11.46 5.23
C ASN A 90 11.39 -10.68 6.37
N ILE A 91 10.14 -10.99 6.72
CA ILE A 91 9.49 -10.38 7.89
C ILE A 91 10.23 -10.77 9.18
N GLN A 92 10.63 -12.04 9.34
CA GLN A 92 11.42 -12.49 10.49
C GLN A 92 12.78 -11.78 10.59
N TYR A 93 13.48 -11.61 9.47
CA TYR A 93 14.74 -10.85 9.44
C TYR A 93 14.54 -9.39 9.85
N GLY A 94 13.50 -8.74 9.33
CA GLY A 94 13.16 -7.38 9.72
C GLY A 94 12.83 -7.26 11.21
N LEU A 95 12.03 -8.16 11.74
CA LEU A 95 11.71 -8.21 13.18
C LEU A 95 12.96 -8.43 14.05
N LYS A 96 13.88 -9.31 13.62
CA LYS A 96 15.15 -9.53 14.30
C LYS A 96 15.98 -8.24 14.36
N LYS A 97 16.12 -7.56 13.23
CA LYS A 97 16.87 -6.30 13.15
C LYS A 97 16.24 -5.19 13.98
N LEU A 98 14.91 -5.02 13.89
CA LEU A 98 14.18 -4.02 14.68
C LEU A 98 14.34 -4.28 16.20
N GLY A 99 14.33 -5.53 16.63
CA GLY A 99 14.62 -5.92 18.00
C GLY A 99 16.06 -5.58 18.42
N GLN A 100 17.05 -5.84 17.55
CA GLN A 100 18.45 -5.47 17.79
C GLN A 100 18.66 -3.95 17.92
N LEU A 101 17.90 -3.17 17.14
CA LEU A 101 17.88 -1.71 17.21
C LEU A 101 17.10 -1.16 18.43
N GLY A 102 16.44 -2.03 19.20
CA GLY A 102 15.63 -1.65 20.34
C GLY A 102 14.34 -0.92 19.97
N LEU A 103 13.83 -1.10 18.75
CA LEU A 103 12.61 -0.44 18.25
C LEU A 103 11.35 -1.25 18.52
N ILE A 104 11.48 -2.56 18.71
CA ILE A 104 10.41 -3.46 19.10
C ILE A 104 10.86 -4.41 20.21
N GLU A 105 9.90 -4.91 20.96
CA GLU A 105 10.08 -5.89 22.03
C GLU A 105 9.41 -7.21 21.66
N LYS A 106 10.08 -8.31 21.93
CA LYS A 106 9.48 -9.65 21.86
C LYS A 106 8.72 -9.95 23.15
N ARG A 107 7.54 -10.54 23.00
CA ARG A 107 6.73 -11.03 24.11
C ARG A 107 6.32 -12.48 23.83
N GLY A 108 6.32 -13.29 24.89
CA GLY A 108 6.08 -14.73 24.80
C GLY A 108 7.37 -15.55 24.97
N ASN A 109 7.19 -16.79 25.41
CA ASN A 109 8.26 -17.70 25.81
C ASN A 109 8.47 -18.90 24.85
N SER A 110 7.67 -18.99 23.81
CA SER A 110 7.79 -20.05 22.81
C SER A 110 7.55 -19.50 21.39
N ARG A 111 8.07 -20.21 20.38
CA ARG A 111 7.89 -19.83 18.97
C ARG A 111 6.41 -19.69 18.58
N LYS A 112 5.53 -20.50 19.16
CA LYS A 112 4.08 -20.51 18.87
C LYS A 112 3.36 -19.27 19.43
N ASN A 113 3.82 -18.76 20.58
CA ASN A 113 3.21 -17.65 21.31
C ASN A 113 4.02 -16.35 21.20
N MET A 114 4.98 -16.32 20.25
CA MET A 114 5.82 -15.13 20.06
C MET A 114 5.01 -14.00 19.43
N THR A 115 4.97 -12.88 20.13
CA THR A 115 4.38 -11.62 19.64
C THR A 115 5.39 -10.48 19.75
N TYR A 116 5.10 -9.39 19.09
CA TYR A 116 5.95 -8.21 19.03
C TYR A 116 5.14 -6.98 19.40
N ALA A 117 5.74 -6.11 20.18
CA ALA A 117 5.22 -4.80 20.57
C ALA A 117 6.22 -3.72 20.15
N VAL A 118 5.73 -2.53 19.88
CA VAL A 118 6.62 -1.38 19.69
C VAL A 118 7.23 -0.98 21.02
N SER A 119 8.53 -0.67 21.06
CA SER A 119 9.19 -0.11 22.22
C SER A 119 8.91 1.40 22.34
N ALA A 120 9.23 2.00 23.47
CA ALA A 120 9.15 3.46 23.67
C ALA A 120 9.99 4.22 22.61
N ARG A 121 11.19 3.70 22.26
CA ARG A 121 12.04 4.28 21.21
C ARG A 121 11.39 4.16 19.83
N GLY A 122 10.85 3.00 19.50
CA GLY A 122 10.15 2.78 18.22
C GLY A 122 8.92 3.67 18.11
N ASP A 123 8.15 3.82 19.17
CA ASP A 123 6.97 4.69 19.21
C ASP A 123 7.35 6.17 19.00
N ALA A 124 8.41 6.63 19.63
CA ALA A 124 8.93 7.99 19.46
C ALA A 124 9.34 8.27 18.01
N ILE A 125 10.05 7.33 17.35
CA ILE A 125 10.44 7.47 15.94
C ILE A 125 9.21 7.53 15.03
N ILE A 126 8.22 6.65 15.24
CA ILE A 126 7.00 6.69 14.44
C ILE A 126 6.19 7.97 14.72
N GLY A 127 6.16 8.43 15.96
CA GLY A 127 5.54 9.71 16.33
C GLY A 127 6.14 10.88 15.56
N ALA A 128 7.47 10.98 15.51
CA ALA A 128 8.20 11.98 14.76
C ALA A 128 7.95 11.88 13.23
N TYR A 129 7.93 10.66 12.69
CA TYR A 129 7.55 10.42 11.28
C TYR A 129 6.13 10.92 10.98
N LEU A 130 5.15 10.61 11.83
CA LEU A 130 3.76 11.04 11.64
C LEU A 130 3.62 12.56 11.71
N GLU A 131 4.39 13.21 12.56
CA GLU A 131 4.43 14.69 12.64
C GLU A 131 5.00 15.28 11.36
N GLN A 132 6.11 14.75 10.84
CA GLN A 132 6.69 15.17 9.58
C GLN A 132 5.74 14.94 8.39
N ARG A 133 5.04 13.79 8.38
CA ARG A 133 4.01 13.49 7.40
C ARG A 133 2.89 14.54 7.41
N ARG A 134 2.41 14.94 8.59
CA ARG A 134 1.38 16.01 8.69
C ARG A 134 1.88 17.34 8.17
N LYS A 135 3.09 17.72 8.53
CA LYS A 135 3.65 19.02 8.15
C LYS A 135 3.90 19.18 6.65
N VAL A 136 4.25 18.11 5.96
CA VAL A 136 4.67 18.14 4.55
C VAL A 136 3.66 17.41 3.66
N LEU A 137 3.57 16.10 3.76
CA LEU A 137 2.84 15.28 2.80
C LEU A 137 1.33 15.55 2.85
N LEU A 138 0.73 15.57 4.04
CA LEU A 138 -0.71 15.77 4.18
C LEU A 138 -1.16 17.13 3.61
N ARG A 139 -0.37 18.19 3.80
CA ARG A 139 -0.69 19.49 3.24
C ARG A 139 -0.69 19.50 1.71
N LEU A 140 0.23 18.76 1.07
CA LEU A 140 0.26 18.64 -0.39
C LEU A 140 -0.93 17.82 -0.89
N PHE A 141 -1.27 16.73 -0.20
CA PHE A 141 -2.45 15.94 -0.56
C PHE A 141 -3.74 16.72 -0.45
N GLN A 142 -3.91 17.55 0.58
CA GLN A 142 -5.09 18.41 0.73
C GLN A 142 -5.26 19.45 -0.39
N GLN A 143 -4.22 19.74 -1.17
CA GLN A 143 -4.34 20.59 -2.36
C GLN A 143 -4.91 19.84 -3.57
N VAL A 144 -4.72 18.53 -3.62
CA VAL A 144 -5.15 17.67 -4.74
C VAL A 144 -6.48 16.99 -4.44
N ALA A 145 -6.66 16.55 -3.20
CA ALA A 145 -7.86 15.90 -2.68
C ALA A 145 -8.29 16.62 -1.38
N PRO A 146 -8.97 17.75 -1.49
CA PRO A 146 -9.35 18.58 -0.34
C PRO A 146 -10.44 17.92 0.51
N ASP A 147 -11.28 17.09 -0.08
CA ASP A 147 -12.31 16.33 0.62
C ASP A 147 -11.76 14.95 1.04
N PRO A 148 -11.90 14.54 2.31
CA PRO A 148 -11.58 13.17 2.73
C PRO A 148 -12.30 12.09 1.92
N ASP A 149 -13.51 12.33 1.44
CA ASP A 149 -14.29 11.39 0.63
C ASP A 149 -13.61 11.08 -0.73
N ASP A 150 -12.79 11.99 -1.26
CA ASP A 150 -11.96 11.75 -2.44
C ASP A 150 -10.94 10.62 -2.17
N LEU A 151 -10.38 10.58 -0.95
CA LEU A 151 -9.47 9.52 -0.53
C LEU A 151 -10.19 8.18 -0.34
N ASP A 152 -11.41 8.17 0.15
CA ASP A 152 -12.20 6.94 0.31
C ASP A 152 -12.45 6.27 -1.04
N THR A 153 -12.76 7.05 -2.08
CA THR A 153 -12.90 6.56 -3.46
C THR A 153 -11.59 5.93 -3.96
N LEU A 154 -10.45 6.61 -3.78
CA LEU A 154 -9.15 6.08 -4.16
C LEU A 154 -8.78 4.80 -3.38
N ILE A 155 -9.04 4.77 -2.07
CA ILE A 155 -8.80 3.61 -1.23
C ILE A 155 -9.61 2.41 -1.71
N LEU A 156 -10.91 2.62 -2.01
CA LEU A 156 -11.77 1.56 -2.53
C LEU A 156 -11.25 1.01 -3.87
N GLN A 157 -10.87 1.88 -4.80
CA GLN A 157 -10.30 1.47 -6.09
C GLN A 157 -9.00 0.66 -5.90
N MET A 158 -8.11 1.09 -5.00
CA MET A 158 -6.89 0.33 -4.68
C MET A 158 -7.20 -1.05 -4.11
N HIS A 159 -8.17 -1.19 -3.20
CA HIS A 159 -8.57 -2.49 -2.67
C HIS A 159 -9.15 -3.43 -3.74
N VAL A 160 -9.96 -2.90 -4.66
CA VAL A 160 -10.47 -3.68 -5.80
C VAL A 160 -9.32 -4.19 -6.66
N MET A 161 -8.34 -3.34 -6.98
CA MET A 161 -7.16 -3.73 -7.78
C MET A 161 -6.31 -4.79 -7.07
N ILE A 162 -6.07 -4.65 -5.76
CA ILE A 162 -5.37 -5.66 -4.95
C ILE A 162 -6.09 -7.01 -5.10
N GLY A 163 -7.42 -7.04 -4.92
CA GLY A 163 -8.20 -8.28 -5.06
C GLY A 163 -8.13 -8.90 -6.46
N ILE A 164 -8.08 -8.09 -7.52
CA ILE A 164 -7.91 -8.57 -8.90
C ILE A 164 -6.53 -9.22 -9.09
N TYR A 165 -5.45 -8.59 -8.60
CA TYR A 165 -4.10 -9.15 -8.69
C TYR A 165 -3.97 -10.46 -7.90
N ASP A 166 -4.52 -10.53 -6.67
CA ASP A 166 -4.52 -11.75 -5.85
C ASP A 166 -5.25 -12.88 -6.57
N GLN A 167 -6.48 -12.63 -7.04
CA GLN A 167 -7.26 -13.62 -7.77
C GLN A 167 -6.55 -14.09 -9.04
N SER A 168 -5.90 -13.18 -9.77
CA SER A 168 -5.15 -13.51 -10.97
C SER A 168 -3.95 -14.41 -10.65
N GLY A 169 -3.24 -14.13 -9.56
CA GLY A 169 -2.16 -14.97 -9.06
C GLY A 169 -2.62 -16.39 -8.74
N ASP A 170 -3.71 -16.53 -7.99
CA ASP A 170 -4.32 -17.82 -7.65
C ASP A 170 -4.73 -18.62 -8.89
N LEU A 171 -5.31 -17.96 -9.90
CA LEU A 171 -5.70 -18.60 -11.16
C LEU A 171 -4.50 -19.14 -11.94
N ILE A 172 -3.36 -18.44 -11.90
CA ILE A 172 -2.11 -18.90 -12.55
C ILE A 172 -1.54 -20.11 -11.80
N MET A 173 -1.45 -20.02 -10.46
CA MET A 173 -0.89 -21.09 -9.64
C MET A 173 -1.72 -22.37 -9.69
N ASN A 174 -3.06 -22.26 -9.71
CA ASN A 174 -3.97 -23.42 -9.79
C ASN A 174 -4.07 -24.05 -11.20
N ARG A 175 -3.47 -23.45 -12.23
CA ARG A 175 -3.41 -24.02 -13.59
C ARG A 175 -2.11 -24.80 -13.87
N GLN A 176 -1.19 -24.85 -12.93
CA GLN A 176 -0.01 -25.72 -13.06
C GLN A 176 -0.43 -27.18 -12.83
N PRO A 177 -0.16 -28.08 -13.79
CA PRO A 177 -0.54 -29.49 -13.73
C PRO A 177 0.18 -30.26 -12.61
#